data_335964289fad5595a5975b32727c56d9
#
_entry.id   335964289fad5595a5975b32727c56d9
#
_cell.length_a   1.000
_cell.length_b   1.000
_cell.length_c   1.000
_cell.angle_alpha   90.00
_cell.angle_beta   90.00
_cell.angle_gamma   90.00
#
_symmetry.space_group_name_H-M   'P 1'
#
loop_
_entity.id
_entity.type
_entity.pdbx_description
1 polymer ?
#
loop_
_entity_poly.entity_id
_entity_poly.type
_entity_poly.pdbx_seq_one_letter_code
_entity_poly.pdbx_strand_id
1 'polypeptide(L)'
;MNTRVLVASPMLWFLLLLTGCQQSTRPSPVSDQFTMTNDGGWCWFQDERAIVDHNLLVVGSVATGHEESTRSGNVEVHWRNLVNGESGTAVLHANLGRDDHNVPAFLVLPDGRLLAVYSGHGQDRLVRMRRSLLPGIASAWGPETTYEAGPEAKAGVTYSNLHEVHDAEGHPVLYDFYRGAGWDPNVLRSQDSGANWESVGRIMAGPGRPYLKYASDNQCVHFVATEQHPRDADNSLWHGYLQGQDLHDSSGEVIGYLGSQAPTPEQYTRIFAGRSDAVAWPADLQLDSNGRPVVIYTVQIDGQNQPRGKGGRDHRFRYARWTGQRWLDFEAGHAGRRLYPGEDDYTGLAAIDPVAPNVIYISTDADPMTGKPLMTEADGLRHRELFMGRSYDGGRSWDWSPLTEQSIDDHIRPIAVAWGEDRTILLWLQGSMKSYTDYEFQIQGRIIDHRLE
;
A
#
# COMPACT_ATOMS: atom_id res chain seq x y z
N MET A 1 -63.97 42.59 77.01
CA MET A 1 -63.16 41.38 76.88
C MET A 1 -62.76 41.29 75.42
N ASN A 2 -61.54 41.70 75.11
CA ASN A 2 -61.08 41.82 73.78
C ASN A 2 -60.26 40.57 73.36
N THR A 3 -60.69 39.83 72.37
CA THR A 3 -59.98 38.70 71.80
C THR A 3 -59.29 39.19 70.52
N ARG A 4 -57.91 39.19 70.54
CA ARG A 4 -57.12 39.48 69.35
C ARG A 4 -56.92 38.20 68.55
N VAL A 5 -57.25 38.27 67.30
CA VAL A 5 -56.97 37.23 66.31
C VAL A 5 -55.64 37.51 65.70
N LEU A 6 -54.71 36.55 65.78
CA LEU A 6 -53.44 36.56 65.09
C LEU A 6 -53.56 35.96 63.66
N VAL A 7 -53.23 36.75 62.67
CA VAL A 7 -53.14 36.34 61.26
C VAL A 7 -51.75 35.90 61.01
N ALA A 8 -51.52 34.59 60.63
CA ALA A 8 -50.27 34.04 60.15
C ALA A 8 -50.16 34.22 58.67
N SER A 9 -49.06 34.85 58.21
CA SER A 9 -48.70 34.98 56.81
C SER A 9 -47.91 33.75 56.34
N PRO A 10 -48.20 33.17 55.17
CA PRO A 10 -47.39 32.09 54.62
C PRO A 10 -46.16 32.66 53.87
N MET A 11 -44.98 32.21 54.30
CA MET A 11 -43.71 32.49 53.67
C MET A 11 -43.52 31.57 52.42
N LEU A 12 -43.56 32.15 51.22
CA LEU A 12 -43.37 31.45 49.94
C LEU A 12 -41.88 31.24 49.73
N TRP A 13 -41.46 30.00 49.75
CA TRP A 13 -40.06 29.61 49.34
C TRP A 13 -40.02 29.47 47.84
N PHE A 14 -39.29 30.35 47.14
CA PHE A 14 -38.91 30.18 45.74
C PHE A 14 -37.71 29.20 45.64
N LEU A 15 -37.96 27.99 45.17
CA LEU A 15 -36.89 27.08 44.74
C LEU A 15 -36.37 27.55 43.36
N LEU A 16 -35.18 28.13 43.30
CA LEU A 16 -34.44 28.34 42.05
C LEU A 16 -33.90 27.00 41.58
N LEU A 17 -34.56 26.40 40.59
CA LEU A 17 -34.00 25.31 39.79
C LEU A 17 -32.96 25.90 38.84
N LEU A 18 -31.66 25.78 39.18
CA LEU A 18 -30.54 25.97 38.24
C LEU A 18 -30.52 24.79 37.29
N THR A 19 -31.17 24.91 36.14
CA THR A 19 -30.92 24.02 35.00
C THR A 19 -29.54 24.35 34.42
N GLY A 20 -28.53 23.62 34.86
CA GLY A 20 -27.24 23.61 34.20
C GLY A 20 -27.40 23.04 32.79
N CYS A 21 -27.33 23.90 31.77
CA CYS A 21 -27.08 23.47 30.41
C CYS A 21 -25.70 22.84 30.38
N GLN A 22 -25.60 21.51 30.43
CA GLN A 22 -24.42 20.79 29.95
C GLN A 22 -24.35 21.06 28.45
N GLN A 23 -23.49 21.97 28.05
CA GLN A 23 -23.00 22.02 26.67
C GLN A 23 -22.30 20.69 26.38
N SER A 24 -22.98 19.80 25.65
CA SER A 24 -22.31 18.69 25.00
C SER A 24 -21.26 19.29 24.02
N THR A 25 -20.05 19.31 24.41
CA THR A 25 -18.93 19.60 23.48
C THR A 25 -18.99 18.52 22.41
N ARG A 26 -19.52 18.86 21.22
CA ARG A 26 -19.30 18.01 20.05
C ARG A 26 -17.79 17.89 19.91
N PRO A 27 -17.25 16.66 19.77
CA PRO A 27 -15.84 16.52 19.46
C PRO A 27 -15.53 17.36 18.21
N SER A 28 -14.44 18.09 18.25
CA SER A 28 -13.95 18.84 17.07
C SER A 28 -13.83 17.84 15.91
N PRO A 29 -14.25 18.20 14.70
CA PRO A 29 -14.08 17.31 13.56
C PRO A 29 -12.61 16.90 13.48
N VAL A 30 -12.35 15.59 13.33
CA VAL A 30 -11.01 15.06 13.09
C VAL A 30 -10.53 15.70 11.79
N SER A 31 -9.31 16.24 11.78
CA SER A 31 -8.73 16.82 10.58
C SER A 31 -8.67 15.76 9.47
N ASP A 32 -9.05 16.12 8.25
CA ASP A 32 -8.94 15.23 7.09
C ASP A 32 -7.49 14.86 6.78
N GLN A 33 -6.52 15.63 7.25
CA GLN A 33 -5.09 15.36 7.13
C GLN A 33 -4.46 15.11 8.51
N PHE A 34 -3.55 14.13 8.58
CA PHE A 34 -2.89 13.71 9.82
C PHE A 34 -1.50 13.12 9.55
N THR A 35 -0.66 13.09 10.60
CA THR A 35 0.62 12.37 10.59
C THR A 35 0.50 11.09 11.40
N MET A 36 0.97 9.97 10.84
CA MET A 36 1.02 8.68 11.55
C MET A 36 2.29 8.56 12.39
N THR A 37 3.43 8.96 11.84
CA THR A 37 4.74 8.97 12.52
C THR A 37 5.67 9.96 11.85
N ASN A 38 6.63 10.49 12.62
CA ASN A 38 7.69 11.36 12.09
C ASN A 38 8.92 10.58 11.63
N ASP A 39 8.98 9.27 11.85
CA ASP A 39 10.11 8.41 11.45
C ASP A 39 9.59 7.05 11.03
N GLY A 40 9.64 6.78 9.72
CA GLY A 40 9.24 5.49 9.16
C GLY A 40 9.06 5.53 7.66
N GLY A 41 9.20 4.36 7.02
CA GLY A 41 9.00 4.24 5.58
C GLY A 41 8.64 2.82 5.16
N TRP A 42 8.20 2.69 3.90
CA TRP A 42 7.92 1.42 3.24
C TRP A 42 8.54 1.35 1.86
N CYS A 43 8.69 0.14 1.35
CA CYS A 43 9.35 -0.16 0.09
C CYS A 43 8.48 0.13 -1.15
N TRP A 44 9.10 0.08 -2.33
CA TRP A 44 8.53 0.25 -3.66
C TRP A 44 7.59 -0.86 -4.11
N PHE A 45 8.03 -2.11 -3.95
CA PHE A 45 7.47 -3.29 -4.60
C PHE A 45 6.85 -4.23 -3.60
N GLN A 46 5.90 -3.70 -2.89
CA GLN A 46 5.05 -4.41 -1.96
C GLN A 46 3.65 -3.85 -2.13
N ASP A 47 2.64 -4.65 -1.85
CA ASP A 47 1.27 -4.17 -1.78
C ASP A 47 1.14 -3.14 -0.64
N GLU A 48 -0.01 -2.54 -0.46
CA GLU A 48 -0.26 -1.53 0.57
C GLU A 48 0.18 -2.03 1.95
N ARG A 49 1.01 -1.25 2.61
CA ARG A 49 1.47 -1.52 3.98
C ARG A 49 0.52 -0.96 5.02
N ALA A 50 -0.76 -0.90 4.68
CA ALA A 50 -1.82 -0.41 5.53
C ALA A 50 -3.12 -1.18 5.29
N ILE A 51 -3.93 -1.26 6.34
CA ILE A 51 -5.30 -1.77 6.28
C ILE A 51 -6.21 -0.89 7.15
N VAL A 52 -7.50 -0.92 6.87
CA VAL A 52 -8.54 -0.36 7.74
C VAL A 52 -9.45 -1.49 8.21
N ASP A 53 -9.49 -1.70 9.54
CA ASP A 53 -10.46 -2.58 10.19
C ASP A 53 -11.51 -1.73 10.90
N HIS A 54 -12.75 -1.66 10.37
CA HIS A 54 -13.81 -0.77 10.83
C HIS A 54 -13.38 0.71 10.86
N ASN A 55 -12.95 1.22 12.01
CA ASN A 55 -12.44 2.58 12.18
C ASN A 55 -10.98 2.62 12.61
N LEU A 56 -10.31 1.49 12.62
CA LEU A 56 -8.91 1.38 12.98
C LEU A 56 -8.04 1.32 11.72
N LEU A 57 -7.32 2.39 11.43
CA LEU A 57 -6.24 2.40 10.46
C LEU A 57 -4.99 1.79 11.09
N VAL A 58 -4.37 0.86 10.39
CA VAL A 58 -3.11 0.20 10.79
C VAL A 58 -2.11 0.36 9.66
N VAL A 59 -0.92 0.86 9.97
CA VAL A 59 0.15 1.16 8.98
C VAL A 59 1.45 0.57 9.45
N GLY A 60 2.15 -0.13 8.57
CA GLY A 60 3.49 -0.66 8.82
C GLY A 60 4.59 0.28 8.37
N SER A 61 5.71 0.26 9.08
CA SER A 61 6.91 0.97 8.66
C SER A 61 8.20 0.34 9.18
N VAL A 62 9.31 0.79 8.61
CA VAL A 62 10.64 0.59 9.18
C VAL A 62 11.18 1.95 9.61
N ALA A 63 11.49 2.09 10.91
CA ALA A 63 12.04 3.32 11.45
C ALA A 63 13.54 3.45 11.14
N THR A 64 13.99 4.65 10.78
CA THR A 64 15.42 4.92 10.53
C THR A 64 16.18 5.32 11.78
N GLY A 65 15.48 5.80 12.80
CA GLY A 65 16.06 6.28 14.04
C GLY A 65 16.61 7.73 13.94
N HIS A 66 16.19 8.50 12.94
CA HIS A 66 16.64 9.90 12.84
C HIS A 66 16.04 10.77 13.94
N GLU A 67 14.81 10.51 14.36
CA GLU A 67 14.17 11.18 15.49
C GLU A 67 14.66 10.61 16.83
N GLU A 68 14.72 9.27 16.93
CA GLU A 68 15.13 8.55 18.12
C GLU A 68 15.99 7.34 17.74
N SER A 69 17.30 7.41 18.01
CA SER A 69 18.28 6.41 17.56
C SER A 69 18.01 4.98 18.03
N THR A 70 17.30 4.81 19.15
CA THR A 70 16.89 3.49 19.68
C THR A 70 15.86 2.79 18.79
N ARG A 71 15.14 3.51 17.93
CA ARG A 71 14.17 2.97 16.97
C ARG A 71 14.81 2.47 15.68
N SER A 72 16.10 2.74 15.45
CA SER A 72 16.78 2.41 14.20
C SER A 72 16.63 0.95 13.80
N GLY A 73 16.01 0.71 12.63
CA GLY A 73 15.77 -0.62 12.08
C GLY A 73 14.62 -1.39 12.74
N ASN A 74 13.83 -0.75 13.60
CA ASN A 74 12.61 -1.36 14.11
C ASN A 74 11.58 -1.55 12.99
N VAL A 75 10.96 -2.72 12.96
CA VAL A 75 9.72 -2.97 12.23
C VAL A 75 8.56 -2.56 13.14
N GLU A 76 7.80 -1.57 12.73
CA GLU A 76 6.80 -0.92 13.56
C GLU A 76 5.40 -0.97 12.94
N VAL A 77 4.41 -0.92 13.83
CA VAL A 77 2.99 -0.75 13.50
C VAL A 77 2.53 0.56 14.10
N HIS A 78 2.01 1.43 13.27
CA HIS A 78 1.31 2.65 13.69
C HIS A 78 -0.18 2.43 13.53
N TRP A 79 -0.97 2.86 14.51
CA TRP A 79 -2.42 2.74 14.44
C TRP A 79 -3.09 4.07 14.76
N ARG A 80 -4.28 4.27 14.17
CA ARG A 80 -5.11 5.45 14.40
C ARG A 80 -6.58 5.09 14.33
N ASN A 81 -7.34 5.50 15.33
CA ASN A 81 -8.78 5.49 15.26
C ASN A 81 -9.24 6.69 14.41
N LEU A 82 -9.87 6.42 13.27
CA LEU A 82 -10.28 7.42 12.28
C LEU A 82 -11.44 8.29 12.73
N VAL A 83 -12.15 7.92 13.80
CA VAL A 83 -13.31 8.68 14.33
C VAL A 83 -12.89 9.63 15.44
N ASN A 84 -12.10 9.17 16.41
CA ASN A 84 -11.71 9.96 17.58
C ASN A 84 -10.26 10.49 17.54
N GLY A 85 -9.45 10.04 16.57
CA GLY A 85 -8.08 10.48 16.38
C GLY A 85 -7.04 9.86 17.34
N GLU A 86 -7.47 8.96 18.24
CA GLU A 86 -6.55 8.22 19.11
C GLU A 86 -5.56 7.41 18.27
N SER A 87 -4.27 7.44 18.61
CA SER A 87 -3.21 6.80 17.83
C SER A 87 -2.08 6.32 18.71
N GLY A 88 -1.24 5.44 18.18
CA GLY A 88 -0.07 4.93 18.87
C GLY A 88 0.82 4.09 17.96
N THR A 89 1.91 3.59 18.54
CA THR A 89 2.90 2.76 17.85
C THR A 89 3.22 1.52 18.69
N ALA A 90 3.42 0.39 18.00
CA ALA A 90 3.90 -0.85 18.58
C ALA A 90 5.09 -1.39 17.78
N VAL A 91 6.07 -1.99 18.44
CA VAL A 91 7.23 -2.61 17.80
C VAL A 91 6.94 -4.10 17.56
N LEU A 92 6.99 -4.53 16.28
CA LEU A 92 6.91 -5.94 15.92
C LEU A 92 8.27 -6.65 16.07
N HIS A 93 9.35 -6.00 15.60
CA HIS A 93 10.70 -6.53 15.68
C HIS A 93 11.68 -5.38 15.92
N ALA A 94 12.47 -5.47 16.99
CA ALA A 94 13.46 -4.46 17.29
C ALA A 94 14.73 -4.69 16.47
N ASN A 95 15.21 -3.65 15.79
CA ASN A 95 16.49 -3.65 15.07
C ASN A 95 16.67 -4.80 14.06
N LEU A 96 15.65 -5.07 13.24
CA LEU A 96 15.77 -6.02 12.11
C LEU A 96 16.70 -5.48 11.01
N GLY A 97 16.87 -4.17 10.94
CA GLY A 97 17.75 -3.47 10.01
C GLY A 97 17.07 -2.29 9.32
N ARG A 98 17.84 -1.23 9.05
CA ARG A 98 17.40 -0.03 8.32
C ARG A 98 17.26 -0.34 6.83
N ASP A 99 16.19 -1.05 6.48
CA ASP A 99 15.87 -1.39 5.10
C ASP A 99 14.36 -1.33 4.93
N ASP A 100 13.87 -0.48 4.04
CA ASP A 100 12.43 -0.24 3.83
C ASP A 100 11.69 -1.49 3.34
N HIS A 101 12.40 -2.51 2.86
CA HIS A 101 11.82 -3.80 2.46
C HIS A 101 11.36 -4.66 3.65
N ASN A 102 11.82 -4.38 4.87
CA ASN A 102 11.47 -5.17 6.05
C ASN A 102 10.06 -4.83 6.60
N VAL A 103 9.35 -3.93 5.96
CA VAL A 103 8.03 -3.45 6.38
C VAL A 103 6.98 -4.56 6.37
N PRO A 104 6.07 -4.64 7.39
CA PRO A 104 5.10 -5.71 7.51
C PRO A 104 3.91 -5.54 6.56
N ALA A 105 3.40 -6.67 6.04
CA ALA A 105 2.07 -6.80 5.48
C ALA A 105 1.05 -7.12 6.58
N PHE A 106 -0.22 -6.76 6.38
CA PHE A 106 -1.29 -6.98 7.35
C PHE A 106 -2.50 -7.68 6.74
N LEU A 107 -3.20 -8.42 7.59
CA LEU A 107 -4.50 -9.00 7.29
C LEU A 107 -5.37 -9.00 8.56
N VAL A 108 -6.68 -8.84 8.41
CA VAL A 108 -7.64 -9.06 9.48
C VAL A 108 -8.06 -10.54 9.43
N LEU A 109 -7.81 -11.26 10.50
CA LEU A 109 -8.18 -12.68 10.60
C LEU A 109 -9.69 -12.85 10.85
N PRO A 110 -10.29 -14.01 10.57
CA PRO A 110 -11.72 -14.27 10.81
C PRO A 110 -12.18 -14.06 12.26
N ASP A 111 -11.27 -14.15 13.23
CA ASP A 111 -11.55 -13.85 14.64
C ASP A 111 -11.38 -12.36 15.01
N GLY A 112 -11.15 -11.50 14.03
CA GLY A 112 -10.95 -10.06 14.17
C GLY A 112 -9.57 -9.66 14.69
N ARG A 113 -8.64 -10.59 14.93
CA ARG A 113 -7.25 -10.26 15.25
C ARG A 113 -6.49 -9.87 13.99
N LEU A 114 -5.47 -9.06 14.17
CA LEU A 114 -4.56 -8.67 13.10
C LEU A 114 -3.43 -9.71 12.96
N LEU A 115 -3.10 -10.05 11.74
CA LEU A 115 -1.88 -10.78 11.37
C LEU A 115 -0.92 -9.79 10.72
N ALA A 116 0.33 -9.77 11.17
CA ALA A 116 1.45 -9.07 10.56
C ALA A 116 2.48 -10.09 10.07
N VAL A 117 2.92 -9.97 8.82
CA VAL A 117 3.96 -10.82 8.22
C VAL A 117 5.04 -9.97 7.59
N TYR A 118 6.31 -10.30 7.84
CA TYR A 118 7.47 -9.55 7.36
C TYR A 118 8.72 -10.42 7.28
N SER A 119 9.70 -9.97 6.51
CA SER A 119 10.99 -10.64 6.36
C SER A 119 12.12 -9.62 6.24
N GLY A 120 13.35 -10.01 6.55
CA GLY A 120 14.53 -9.22 6.24
C GLY A 120 14.82 -9.28 4.74
N HIS A 121 15.38 -8.20 4.17
CA HIS A 121 15.71 -8.12 2.75
C HIS A 121 16.91 -9.02 2.39
N GLY A 122 16.65 -10.28 2.13
CA GLY A 122 17.67 -11.27 1.82
C GLY A 122 18.66 -11.55 2.97
N GLN A 123 18.34 -11.16 4.19
CA GLN A 123 19.22 -11.33 5.35
C GLN A 123 19.27 -12.78 5.83
N ASP A 124 18.16 -13.45 5.75
CA ASP A 124 17.98 -14.84 6.13
C ASP A 124 16.83 -15.48 5.34
N ARG A 125 16.41 -16.69 5.71
CA ARG A 125 15.32 -17.43 5.09
C ARG A 125 14.05 -17.44 5.93
N LEU A 126 13.89 -16.48 6.84
CA LEU A 126 12.78 -16.46 7.78
C LEU A 126 11.68 -15.50 7.34
N VAL A 127 10.50 -16.03 7.10
CA VAL A 127 9.25 -15.26 7.08
C VAL A 127 8.75 -15.21 8.51
N ARG A 128 8.60 -14.00 9.06
CA ARG A 128 8.25 -13.73 10.45
C ARG A 128 6.80 -13.31 10.55
N MET A 129 6.12 -13.74 11.60
CA MET A 129 4.69 -13.53 11.78
C MET A 129 4.38 -13.17 13.22
N ARG A 130 3.46 -12.23 13.40
CA ARG A 130 2.87 -11.91 14.70
C ARG A 130 1.36 -11.72 14.58
N ARG A 131 0.64 -12.07 15.63
CA ARG A 131 -0.79 -11.82 15.73
C ARG A 131 -1.06 -10.82 16.85
N SER A 132 -2.02 -9.92 16.66
CA SER A 132 -2.48 -9.08 17.75
C SER A 132 -3.05 -9.96 18.88
N LEU A 133 -2.94 -9.50 20.12
CA LEU A 133 -3.42 -10.25 21.29
C LEU A 133 -4.95 -10.32 21.35
N LEU A 134 -5.62 -9.28 20.85
CA LEU A 134 -7.08 -9.13 20.88
C LEU A 134 -7.59 -8.65 19.51
N PRO A 135 -8.86 -8.95 19.17
CA PRO A 135 -9.53 -8.40 17.99
C PRO A 135 -9.54 -6.87 18.00
N GLY A 136 -9.32 -6.25 16.82
CA GLY A 136 -9.36 -4.80 16.63
C GLY A 136 -8.30 -4.02 17.42
N ILE A 137 -7.25 -4.66 17.92
CA ILE A 137 -6.18 -4.02 18.72
C ILE A 137 -4.83 -4.14 18.00
N ALA A 138 -4.25 -3.01 17.61
CA ALA A 138 -2.92 -2.94 17.00
C ALA A 138 -1.81 -2.53 17.97
N SER A 139 -2.13 -2.20 19.22
CA SER A 139 -1.15 -1.78 20.24
C SER A 139 -0.45 -2.92 20.96
N ALA A 140 -0.94 -4.17 20.85
CA ALA A 140 -0.41 -5.32 21.60
C ALA A 140 -0.34 -6.57 20.73
N TRP A 141 0.85 -7.14 20.63
CA TRP A 141 1.17 -8.27 19.75
C TRP A 141 1.69 -9.47 20.53
N GLY A 142 1.29 -10.67 20.10
CA GLY A 142 1.78 -11.93 20.64
C GLY A 142 3.25 -12.19 20.27
N PRO A 143 3.80 -13.34 20.66
CA PRO A 143 5.17 -13.71 20.33
C PRO A 143 5.35 -13.84 18.81
N GLU A 144 6.56 -13.57 18.32
CA GLU A 144 6.96 -13.83 16.93
C GLU A 144 7.03 -15.33 16.69
N THR A 145 6.46 -15.77 15.58
CA THR A 145 6.63 -17.11 15.00
C THR A 145 7.30 -16.99 13.63
N THR A 146 7.93 -18.04 13.15
CA THR A 146 8.68 -18.03 11.90
C THR A 146 8.36 -19.25 11.05
N TYR A 147 8.35 -19.02 9.73
CA TYR A 147 8.47 -20.07 8.71
C TYR A 147 9.86 -19.97 8.10
N GLU A 148 10.61 -21.05 8.03
CA GLU A 148 11.92 -21.09 7.37
C GLU A 148 11.76 -21.63 5.95
N ALA A 149 12.07 -20.79 4.94
CA ALA A 149 12.09 -21.22 3.54
C ALA A 149 13.21 -22.25 3.29
N GLY A 150 12.99 -23.13 2.33
CA GLY A 150 13.93 -24.20 2.00
C GLY A 150 15.30 -23.69 1.56
N PRO A 151 16.31 -24.60 1.47
CA PRO A 151 17.69 -24.25 1.13
C PRO A 151 17.83 -23.70 -0.29
N GLU A 152 16.85 -23.85 -1.15
CA GLU A 152 16.77 -23.28 -2.51
C GLU A 152 16.60 -21.76 -2.50
N ALA A 153 16.12 -21.17 -1.40
CA ALA A 153 16.09 -19.71 -1.18
C ALA A 153 17.48 -19.19 -0.79
N LYS A 154 18.46 -19.38 -1.67
CA LYS A 154 19.89 -19.10 -1.42
C LYS A 154 20.19 -17.62 -1.14
N ALA A 155 19.38 -16.71 -1.69
CA ALA A 155 19.52 -15.28 -1.50
C ALA A 155 18.68 -14.76 -0.30
N GLY A 156 18.17 -15.67 0.53
CA GLY A 156 17.22 -15.34 1.58
C GLY A 156 15.81 -15.11 1.05
N VAL A 157 14.95 -14.56 1.89
CA VAL A 157 13.58 -14.18 1.54
C VAL A 157 13.43 -12.67 1.59
N THR A 158 12.47 -12.15 0.84
CA THR A 158 12.15 -10.71 0.81
C THR A 158 10.69 -10.54 0.46
N TYR A 159 10.12 -9.44 0.91
CA TYR A 159 8.71 -9.11 0.76
C TYR A 159 7.79 -10.09 1.52
N SER A 160 6.58 -9.71 1.69
CA SER A 160 5.44 -10.52 2.07
C SER A 160 4.22 -9.76 1.62
N ASN A 161 3.30 -10.43 0.94
CA ASN A 161 2.05 -9.83 0.50
C ASN A 161 0.93 -10.81 0.86
N LEU A 162 0.07 -10.38 1.79
CA LEU A 162 -0.96 -11.21 2.39
C LEU A 162 -2.29 -11.04 1.68
N HIS A 163 -2.91 -12.16 1.32
CA HIS A 163 -4.24 -12.20 0.73
C HIS A 163 -5.08 -13.30 1.36
N GLU A 164 -6.37 -13.02 1.56
CA GLU A 164 -7.37 -14.00 1.94
C GLU A 164 -8.30 -14.22 0.76
N VAL A 165 -8.57 -15.50 0.47
CA VAL A 165 -9.61 -15.94 -0.46
C VAL A 165 -10.42 -17.04 0.21
N HIS A 166 -11.53 -17.46 -0.41
CA HIS A 166 -12.34 -18.57 0.08
C HIS A 166 -12.24 -19.76 -0.86
N ASP A 167 -12.16 -20.96 -0.28
CA ASP A 167 -12.23 -22.21 -1.04
C ASP A 167 -13.66 -22.47 -1.57
N ALA A 168 -13.85 -23.58 -2.27
CA ALA A 168 -15.14 -23.95 -2.85
C ALA A 168 -16.24 -24.19 -1.79
N GLU A 169 -15.84 -24.50 -0.57
CA GLU A 169 -16.71 -24.72 0.59
C GLU A 169 -16.97 -23.42 1.37
N GLY A 170 -16.31 -22.31 0.99
CA GLY A 170 -16.43 -20.99 1.62
C GLY A 170 -15.55 -20.82 2.86
N HIS A 171 -14.55 -21.66 3.08
CA HIS A 171 -13.60 -21.48 4.17
C HIS A 171 -12.47 -20.52 3.75
N PRO A 172 -12.00 -19.66 4.67
CA PRO A 172 -10.90 -18.74 4.38
C PRO A 172 -9.58 -19.52 4.18
N VAL A 173 -8.86 -19.14 3.13
CA VAL A 173 -7.51 -19.59 2.81
C VAL A 173 -6.62 -18.37 2.72
N LEU A 174 -5.53 -18.35 3.50
CA LEU A 174 -4.58 -17.28 3.49
C LEU A 174 -3.38 -17.63 2.61
N TYR A 175 -2.93 -16.66 1.83
CA TYR A 175 -1.71 -16.73 1.05
C TYR A 175 -0.74 -15.63 1.47
N ASP A 176 0.55 -15.98 1.54
CA ASP A 176 1.66 -15.01 1.59
C ASP A 176 2.54 -15.20 0.37
N PHE A 177 2.60 -14.17 -0.47
CA PHE A 177 3.46 -14.14 -1.64
C PHE A 177 4.77 -13.44 -1.29
N TYR A 178 5.87 -14.16 -1.38
CA TYR A 178 7.20 -13.65 -1.03
C TYR A 178 8.23 -14.01 -2.10
N ARG A 179 9.28 -13.22 -2.21
CA ARG A 179 10.44 -13.56 -3.03
C ARG A 179 11.31 -14.57 -2.27
N GLY A 180 11.56 -15.74 -2.86
CA GLY A 180 12.33 -16.81 -2.22
C GLY A 180 13.21 -17.57 -3.21
N ALA A 181 12.97 -18.87 -3.35
CA ALA A 181 13.72 -19.73 -4.27
C ALA A 181 13.70 -19.19 -5.71
N GLY A 182 14.84 -19.14 -6.35
CA GLY A 182 14.99 -18.67 -7.73
C GLY A 182 14.83 -17.16 -7.93
N TRP A 183 14.69 -16.36 -6.87
CA TRP A 183 14.23 -14.96 -6.90
C TRP A 183 12.79 -14.79 -7.36
N ASP A 184 12.06 -15.90 -7.47
CA ASP A 184 10.69 -15.96 -7.98
C ASP A 184 9.66 -15.64 -6.88
N PRO A 185 8.40 -15.34 -7.25
CA PRO A 185 7.29 -15.23 -6.31
C PRO A 185 6.87 -16.62 -5.81
N ASN A 186 7.30 -16.94 -4.60
CA ASN A 186 6.97 -18.16 -3.86
C ASN A 186 5.70 -17.93 -3.04
N VAL A 187 4.97 -19.00 -2.73
CA VAL A 187 3.68 -18.94 -2.07
C VAL A 187 3.68 -19.80 -0.82
N LEU A 188 3.33 -19.18 0.31
CA LEU A 188 2.87 -19.90 1.51
C LEU A 188 1.35 -19.90 1.54
N ARG A 189 0.78 -20.99 2.03
CA ARG A 189 -0.65 -21.17 2.25
C ARG A 189 -0.92 -21.53 3.70
N SER A 190 -2.01 -20.99 4.25
CA SER A 190 -2.57 -21.40 5.53
C SER A 190 -4.08 -21.63 5.39
N GLN A 191 -4.56 -22.74 5.94
CA GLN A 191 -5.98 -23.11 5.98
C GLN A 191 -6.54 -23.10 7.43
N ASP A 192 -5.75 -22.61 8.38
CA ASP A 192 -6.10 -22.55 9.80
C ASP A 192 -5.90 -21.13 10.38
N SER A 193 -6.28 -20.13 9.57
CA SER A 193 -6.18 -18.71 9.93
C SER A 193 -4.76 -18.28 10.29
N GLY A 194 -3.75 -18.79 9.57
CA GLY A 194 -2.34 -18.46 9.74
C GLY A 194 -1.67 -19.14 10.95
N ALA A 195 -2.25 -20.19 11.56
CA ALA A 195 -1.61 -20.91 12.66
C ALA A 195 -0.45 -21.77 12.14
N ASN A 196 -0.64 -22.42 11.00
CA ASN A 196 0.38 -23.19 10.31
C ASN A 196 0.47 -22.73 8.85
N TRP A 197 1.67 -22.80 8.30
CA TRP A 197 1.97 -22.40 6.93
C TRP A 197 2.71 -23.50 6.20
N GLU A 198 2.37 -23.70 4.93
CA GLU A 198 3.05 -24.64 4.05
C GLU A 198 3.46 -23.96 2.74
N SER A 199 4.61 -24.34 2.19
CA SER A 199 5.01 -23.89 0.85
C SER A 199 4.23 -24.68 -0.19
N VAL A 200 3.52 -23.98 -1.07
CA VAL A 200 2.69 -24.60 -2.11
C VAL A 200 3.22 -24.36 -3.52
N GLY A 201 4.39 -23.74 -3.66
CA GLY A 201 5.06 -23.59 -4.95
C GLY A 201 5.32 -22.13 -5.33
N ARG A 202 5.31 -21.86 -6.62
CA ARG A 202 5.56 -20.55 -7.22
C ARG A 202 4.51 -20.23 -8.25
N ILE A 203 4.08 -18.98 -8.33
CA ILE A 203 3.12 -18.57 -9.37
C ILE A 203 3.83 -18.26 -10.70
N MET A 204 5.12 -18.01 -10.68
CA MET A 204 5.91 -17.68 -11.87
C MET A 204 7.35 -18.10 -11.67
N ALA A 205 8.03 -18.48 -12.75
CA ALA A 205 9.49 -18.68 -12.79
C ALA A 205 10.06 -18.00 -14.02
N GLY A 206 10.96 -17.09 -13.82
CA GLY A 206 11.52 -16.28 -14.90
C GLY A 206 13.04 -16.42 -15.05
N PRO A 207 13.62 -15.79 -16.07
CA PRO A 207 15.08 -15.75 -16.26
C PRO A 207 15.79 -14.82 -15.27
N GLY A 208 15.03 -14.05 -14.48
CA GLY A 208 15.55 -13.06 -13.55
C GLY A 208 14.76 -13.02 -12.25
N ARG A 209 14.57 -11.80 -11.71
CA ARG A 209 13.80 -11.54 -10.50
C ARG A 209 12.58 -10.67 -10.85
N PRO A 210 11.42 -11.27 -11.08
CA PRO A 210 10.21 -10.53 -11.39
C PRO A 210 9.78 -9.66 -10.21
N TYR A 211 9.10 -8.55 -10.53
CA TYR A 211 8.47 -7.66 -9.57
C TYR A 211 6.97 -7.70 -9.77
N LEU A 212 6.25 -7.87 -8.68
CA LEU A 212 4.80 -8.10 -8.72
C LEU A 212 4.04 -7.12 -7.83
N LYS A 213 2.78 -6.87 -8.23
CA LYS A 213 1.73 -6.29 -7.41
C LYS A 213 0.54 -7.22 -7.43
N TYR A 214 -0.19 -7.27 -6.32
CA TYR A 214 -1.30 -8.19 -6.12
C TYR A 214 -2.57 -7.43 -5.76
N ALA A 215 -3.72 -8.02 -6.09
CA ALA A 215 -5.03 -7.62 -5.59
C ALA A 215 -5.92 -8.85 -5.51
N SER A 216 -6.77 -8.96 -4.52
CA SER A 216 -7.65 -10.11 -4.36
C SER A 216 -9.11 -9.73 -4.24
N ASP A 217 -9.96 -10.63 -4.70
CA ASP A 217 -11.37 -10.71 -4.33
C ASP A 217 -11.60 -11.93 -3.42
N ASN A 218 -12.84 -12.30 -3.23
CA ASN A 218 -13.18 -13.46 -2.38
C ASN A 218 -12.72 -14.83 -2.94
N GLN A 219 -12.31 -14.94 -4.20
CA GLN A 219 -12.02 -16.20 -4.87
C GLN A 219 -10.64 -16.28 -5.49
N CYS A 220 -10.11 -15.13 -5.94
CA CYS A 220 -8.91 -15.06 -6.75
C CYS A 220 -7.90 -14.07 -6.16
N VAL A 221 -6.61 -14.38 -6.36
CA VAL A 221 -5.53 -13.39 -6.20
C VAL A 221 -4.99 -13.06 -7.57
N HIS A 222 -5.28 -11.86 -8.06
CA HIS A 222 -4.73 -11.32 -9.28
C HIS A 222 -3.31 -10.80 -9.05
N PHE A 223 -2.48 -10.83 -10.08
CA PHE A 223 -1.16 -10.22 -10.04
C PHE A 223 -0.78 -9.62 -11.38
N VAL A 224 0.04 -8.60 -11.33
CA VAL A 224 0.82 -8.11 -12.47
C VAL A 224 2.29 -8.26 -12.20
N ALA A 225 3.05 -8.64 -13.22
CA ALA A 225 4.45 -8.99 -13.09
C ALA A 225 5.30 -8.46 -14.24
N THR A 226 6.57 -8.15 -13.95
CA THR A 226 7.64 -8.02 -14.94
C THR A 226 8.39 -9.33 -15.09
N GLU A 227 9.22 -9.46 -16.13
CA GLU A 227 10.12 -10.60 -16.30
C GLU A 227 11.31 -10.53 -15.34
N GLN A 228 11.77 -9.29 -15.08
CA GLN A 228 12.99 -9.06 -14.31
C GLN A 228 12.97 -7.65 -13.67
N HIS A 229 14.08 -7.28 -13.01
CA HIS A 229 14.31 -5.89 -12.61
C HIS A 229 14.46 -5.01 -13.86
N PRO A 230 13.76 -3.87 -13.96
CA PRO A 230 13.76 -3.03 -15.17
C PRO A 230 15.16 -2.51 -15.54
N ARG A 231 16.04 -2.36 -14.58
CA ARG A 231 17.45 -2.02 -14.79
C ARG A 231 18.23 -3.04 -15.63
N ASP A 232 17.81 -4.30 -15.61
CA ASP A 232 18.53 -5.45 -16.16
C ASP A 232 17.83 -6.04 -17.40
N ALA A 233 16.61 -5.57 -17.72
CA ALA A 233 15.80 -6.08 -18.84
C ALA A 233 14.84 -5.02 -19.37
N ASP A 234 14.50 -5.14 -20.65
CA ASP A 234 13.47 -4.34 -21.32
C ASP A 234 12.08 -4.88 -20.97
N ASN A 235 11.69 -4.75 -19.72
CA ASN A 235 10.51 -5.39 -19.16
C ASN A 235 9.21 -5.04 -19.88
N SER A 236 8.45 -6.10 -20.17
CA SER A 236 7.01 -6.05 -20.42
C SER A 236 6.24 -6.03 -19.09
N LEU A 237 4.92 -5.94 -19.18
CA LEU A 237 4.01 -6.13 -18.04
C LEU A 237 3.02 -7.24 -18.38
N TRP A 238 2.87 -8.20 -17.48
CA TRP A 238 2.05 -9.39 -17.64
C TRP A 238 1.01 -9.49 -16.53
N HIS A 239 -0.15 -10.06 -16.83
CA HIS A 239 -1.20 -10.30 -15.84
C HIS A 239 -1.66 -11.76 -15.86
N GLY A 240 -1.89 -12.29 -14.66
CA GLY A 240 -2.54 -13.54 -14.38
C GLY A 240 -3.23 -13.53 -13.02
N TYR A 241 -3.84 -14.64 -12.67
CA TYR A 241 -4.44 -14.81 -11.35
C TYR A 241 -4.35 -16.26 -10.86
N LEU A 242 -4.39 -16.40 -9.53
CA LEU A 242 -4.50 -17.67 -8.82
C LEU A 242 -5.94 -17.86 -8.36
N GLN A 243 -6.53 -19.01 -8.67
CA GLN A 243 -7.82 -19.43 -8.14
C GLN A 243 -7.70 -20.88 -7.60
N GLY A 244 -7.86 -21.05 -6.31
CA GLY A 244 -7.57 -22.32 -5.66
C GLY A 244 -6.10 -22.72 -5.84
N GLN A 245 -5.82 -23.70 -6.71
CA GLN A 245 -4.46 -24.11 -7.08
C GLN A 245 -4.13 -23.80 -8.55
N ASP A 246 -5.11 -23.33 -9.31
CA ASP A 246 -5.00 -23.10 -10.74
C ASP A 246 -4.44 -21.71 -11.03
N LEU A 247 -3.45 -21.67 -11.92
CA LEU A 247 -2.86 -20.43 -12.43
C LEU A 247 -3.48 -20.13 -13.80
N HIS A 248 -4.06 -18.93 -13.90
CA HIS A 248 -4.81 -18.50 -15.07
C HIS A 248 -4.16 -17.28 -15.74
N ASP A 249 -4.37 -17.17 -17.03
CA ASP A 249 -4.17 -15.92 -17.75
C ASP A 249 -5.40 -14.98 -17.61
N SER A 250 -5.35 -13.76 -18.19
CA SER A 250 -6.48 -12.81 -18.11
C SER A 250 -7.78 -13.32 -18.72
N SER A 251 -7.72 -14.27 -19.65
CA SER A 251 -8.91 -14.80 -20.34
C SER A 251 -9.62 -15.91 -19.53
N GLY A 252 -8.96 -16.42 -18.49
CA GLY A 252 -9.42 -17.55 -17.69
C GLY A 252 -8.89 -18.90 -18.17
N GLU A 253 -7.95 -18.92 -19.11
CA GLU A 253 -7.28 -20.16 -19.51
C GLU A 253 -6.35 -20.62 -18.38
N VAL A 254 -6.44 -21.91 -18.01
CA VAL A 254 -5.54 -22.53 -17.03
C VAL A 254 -4.19 -22.79 -17.70
N ILE A 255 -3.14 -22.14 -17.20
CA ILE A 255 -1.79 -22.23 -17.76
C ILE A 255 -0.81 -22.98 -16.85
N GLY A 256 -1.21 -23.32 -15.64
CA GLY A 256 -0.38 -24.06 -14.68
C GLY A 256 -1.09 -24.30 -13.35
N TYR A 257 -0.36 -24.92 -12.42
CA TYR A 257 -0.88 -25.26 -11.09
C TYR A 257 0.20 -25.00 -10.04
N LEU A 258 -0.21 -24.53 -8.85
CA LEU A 258 0.70 -24.45 -7.70
C LEU A 258 1.28 -25.85 -7.41
N GLY A 259 2.57 -25.88 -7.08
CA GLY A 259 3.31 -27.13 -6.80
C GLY A 259 3.78 -27.90 -8.05
N SER A 260 3.37 -27.48 -9.26
CA SER A 260 3.94 -27.97 -10.51
C SER A 260 5.12 -27.10 -10.99
N GLN A 261 5.61 -27.37 -12.20
CA GLN A 261 6.52 -26.43 -12.84
C GLN A 261 5.83 -25.08 -13.04
N ALA A 262 6.38 -24.03 -12.42
CA ALA A 262 5.77 -22.69 -12.50
C ALA A 262 5.82 -22.16 -13.95
N PRO A 263 4.76 -21.49 -14.42
CA PRO A 263 4.73 -20.85 -15.73
C PRO A 263 5.81 -19.75 -15.85
N THR A 264 6.26 -19.49 -17.09
CA THR A 264 7.08 -18.31 -17.38
C THR A 264 6.21 -17.08 -17.57
N PRO A 265 6.76 -15.85 -17.47
CA PRO A 265 5.98 -14.62 -17.69
C PRO A 265 5.20 -14.62 -19.01
N GLU A 266 5.79 -15.12 -20.09
CA GLU A 266 5.23 -15.10 -21.45
C GLU A 266 4.00 -16.02 -21.62
N GLN A 267 3.74 -16.91 -20.67
CA GLN A 267 2.54 -17.75 -20.66
C GLN A 267 1.30 -17.01 -20.12
N TYR A 268 1.52 -15.89 -19.43
CA TYR A 268 0.46 -14.99 -18.95
C TYR A 268 0.05 -13.98 -20.02
N THR A 269 -1.03 -13.26 -19.78
CA THR A 269 -1.51 -12.24 -20.73
C THR A 269 -0.63 -11.01 -20.66
N ARG A 270 -0.06 -10.60 -21.80
CA ARG A 270 0.74 -9.38 -21.88
C ARG A 270 -0.14 -8.13 -21.94
N ILE A 271 0.08 -7.21 -20.97
CA ILE A 271 -0.55 -5.89 -20.93
C ILE A 271 0.24 -4.90 -21.79
N PHE A 272 1.56 -4.87 -21.61
CA PHE A 272 2.48 -3.94 -22.26
C PHE A 272 3.69 -4.68 -22.82
N ALA A 273 4.12 -4.30 -24.01
CA ALA A 273 5.33 -4.86 -24.64
C ALA A 273 6.54 -3.97 -24.35
N GLY A 274 7.46 -4.45 -23.52
CA GLY A 274 8.72 -3.78 -23.22
C GLY A 274 9.64 -3.66 -24.41
N ARG A 275 10.45 -2.61 -24.43
CA ARG A 275 11.48 -2.32 -25.40
C ARG A 275 12.58 -1.51 -24.71
N SER A 276 13.76 -1.41 -25.34
CA SER A 276 14.89 -0.63 -24.80
C SER A 276 14.59 0.89 -24.62
N ASP A 277 13.58 1.40 -25.31
CA ASP A 277 13.06 2.77 -25.19
C ASP A 277 11.72 2.85 -24.44
N ALA A 278 11.28 1.76 -23.85
CA ALA A 278 10.01 1.71 -23.12
C ALA A 278 10.00 0.53 -22.14
N VAL A 279 10.57 0.74 -20.96
CA VAL A 279 10.75 -0.28 -19.91
C VAL A 279 9.68 -0.14 -18.85
N ALA A 280 8.87 -1.18 -18.65
CA ALA A 280 7.74 -1.15 -17.72
C ALA A 280 8.13 -1.56 -16.29
N TRP A 281 7.44 -0.94 -15.32
CA TRP A 281 7.48 -1.34 -13.91
C TRP A 281 6.14 -1.11 -13.20
N PRO A 282 5.53 -2.13 -12.51
CA PRO A 282 4.23 -1.96 -11.87
C PRO A 282 4.32 -0.99 -10.71
N ALA A 283 3.25 -0.21 -10.48
CA ALA A 283 3.11 0.65 -9.33
C ALA A 283 1.97 0.19 -8.40
N ASP A 284 0.79 -0.15 -8.96
CA ASP A 284 -0.35 -0.63 -8.21
C ASP A 284 -1.30 -1.48 -9.07
N LEU A 285 -2.07 -2.35 -8.41
CA LEU A 285 -3.09 -3.21 -8.99
C LEU A 285 -4.32 -3.20 -8.08
N GLN A 286 -5.50 -2.90 -8.64
CA GLN A 286 -6.77 -2.94 -7.95
C GLN A 286 -7.82 -3.68 -8.82
N LEU A 287 -8.97 -3.99 -8.23
CA LEU A 287 -10.11 -4.58 -8.94
C LEU A 287 -11.25 -3.56 -9.06
N ASP A 288 -11.90 -3.50 -10.22
CA ASP A 288 -13.11 -2.69 -10.37
C ASP A 288 -14.33 -3.39 -9.72
N SER A 289 -15.46 -2.73 -9.67
CA SER A 289 -16.70 -3.26 -9.08
C SER A 289 -17.24 -4.54 -9.75
N ASN A 290 -16.66 -4.95 -10.88
CA ASN A 290 -16.96 -6.22 -11.56
C ASN A 290 -15.88 -7.28 -11.33
N GLY A 291 -14.94 -7.06 -10.39
CA GLY A 291 -13.79 -7.93 -10.15
C GLY A 291 -12.74 -7.93 -11.27
N ARG A 292 -12.71 -6.89 -12.12
CA ARG A 292 -11.77 -6.83 -13.24
C ARG A 292 -10.53 -6.03 -12.86
N PRO A 293 -9.32 -6.52 -13.19
CA PRO A 293 -8.09 -5.85 -12.82
C PRO A 293 -7.90 -4.53 -13.55
N VAL A 294 -7.41 -3.56 -12.76
CA VAL A 294 -7.00 -2.21 -13.16
C VAL A 294 -5.59 -1.99 -12.66
N VAL A 295 -4.70 -1.51 -13.50
CA VAL A 295 -3.27 -1.40 -13.21
C VAL A 295 -2.79 0.01 -13.49
N ILE A 296 -1.99 0.57 -12.58
CA ILE A 296 -1.13 1.71 -12.86
C ILE A 296 0.33 1.25 -12.81
N TYR A 297 1.13 1.73 -13.75
CA TYR A 297 2.54 1.37 -13.85
C TYR A 297 3.34 2.51 -14.49
N THR A 298 4.66 2.46 -14.34
CA THR A 298 5.58 3.41 -14.99
C THR A 298 6.26 2.79 -16.19
N VAL A 299 6.59 3.65 -17.16
CA VAL A 299 7.43 3.30 -18.31
C VAL A 299 8.55 4.32 -18.39
N GLN A 300 9.80 3.85 -18.31
CA GLN A 300 10.98 4.66 -18.60
C GLN A 300 11.16 4.75 -20.12
N ILE A 301 11.24 5.97 -20.66
CA ILE A 301 11.31 6.20 -22.10
C ILE A 301 12.63 6.77 -22.59
N ASP A 302 13.58 7.05 -21.71
CA ASP A 302 14.89 7.63 -22.03
C ASP A 302 16.06 6.67 -21.73
N GLY A 303 15.79 5.35 -21.59
CA GLY A 303 16.79 4.33 -21.30
C GLY A 303 17.66 3.91 -22.50
N GLN A 304 17.16 4.10 -23.73
CA GLN A 304 17.79 3.59 -24.93
C GLN A 304 19.23 4.12 -25.12
N ASN A 305 20.19 3.19 -25.24
CA ASN A 305 21.61 3.50 -25.40
C ASN A 305 22.25 4.30 -24.25
N GLN A 306 21.60 4.39 -23.10
CA GLN A 306 22.16 5.00 -21.90
C GLN A 306 22.92 3.95 -21.07
N PRO A 307 24.12 4.26 -20.56
CA PRO A 307 24.72 3.45 -19.52
C PRO A 307 23.84 3.46 -18.27
N ARG A 308 23.84 2.35 -17.54
CA ARG A 308 23.16 2.24 -16.24
C ARG A 308 23.49 3.44 -15.34
N GLY A 309 22.48 4.00 -14.72
CA GLY A 309 22.59 5.18 -13.86
C GLY A 309 22.68 6.51 -14.61
N LYS A 310 22.48 6.52 -15.95
CA LYS A 310 22.52 7.74 -16.78
C LYS A 310 21.19 8.09 -17.43
N GLY A 311 20.24 7.17 -17.47
CA GLY A 311 18.85 7.38 -17.84
C GLY A 311 17.99 7.90 -16.67
N GLY A 312 16.68 7.68 -16.76
CA GLY A 312 15.73 7.99 -15.71
C GLY A 312 15.42 9.48 -15.59
N ARG A 313 15.43 10.19 -16.71
CA ARG A 313 15.05 11.63 -16.77
C ARG A 313 13.62 11.82 -17.19
N ASP A 314 13.02 10.79 -17.80
CA ASP A 314 11.69 10.84 -18.38
C ASP A 314 10.97 9.51 -18.21
N HIS A 315 9.92 9.52 -17.38
CA HIS A 315 9.02 8.40 -17.14
C HIS A 315 7.59 8.84 -17.42
N ARG A 316 6.77 7.85 -17.80
CA ARG A 316 5.33 8.02 -17.96
C ARG A 316 4.57 7.09 -17.03
N PHE A 317 3.53 7.61 -16.40
CA PHE A 317 2.50 6.75 -15.83
C PHE A 317 1.59 6.26 -16.95
N ARG A 318 1.24 4.98 -16.89
CA ARG A 318 0.27 4.34 -17.75
C ARG A 318 -0.81 3.67 -16.91
N TYR A 319 -2.03 3.70 -17.42
CA TYR A 319 -3.18 3.11 -16.81
C TYR A 319 -3.77 2.07 -17.75
N ALA A 320 -3.88 0.81 -17.28
CA ALA A 320 -4.43 -0.28 -18.04
C ALA A 320 -5.61 -0.93 -17.30
N ARG A 321 -6.63 -1.34 -18.05
CA ARG A 321 -7.82 -2.02 -17.49
C ARG A 321 -8.25 -3.18 -18.34
N TRP A 322 -8.66 -4.27 -17.71
CA TRP A 322 -9.23 -5.42 -18.38
C TRP A 322 -10.71 -5.20 -18.68
N THR A 323 -11.14 -5.43 -19.92
CA THR A 323 -12.55 -5.25 -20.34
C THR A 323 -13.38 -6.52 -20.19
N GLY A 324 -12.77 -7.64 -19.81
CA GLY A 324 -13.33 -9.00 -19.91
C GLY A 324 -12.98 -9.70 -21.23
N GLN A 325 -12.34 -8.98 -22.17
CA GLN A 325 -11.92 -9.53 -23.48
C GLN A 325 -10.50 -9.10 -23.88
N ARG A 326 -10.09 -7.88 -23.52
CA ARG A 326 -8.79 -7.31 -23.85
C ARG A 326 -8.39 -6.25 -22.84
N TRP A 327 -7.12 -6.02 -22.72
CA TRP A 327 -6.56 -4.87 -22.02
C TRP A 327 -6.71 -3.60 -22.89
N LEU A 328 -7.14 -2.52 -22.23
CA LEU A 328 -7.04 -1.16 -22.75
C LEU A 328 -5.97 -0.46 -21.93
N ASP A 329 -4.98 0.13 -22.61
CA ASP A 329 -3.79 0.72 -22.01
C ASP A 329 -3.54 2.11 -22.60
N PHE A 330 -3.44 3.11 -21.72
CA PHE A 330 -3.28 4.51 -22.09
C PHE A 330 -2.21 5.17 -21.22
N GLU A 331 -1.52 6.16 -21.77
CA GLU A 331 -0.68 7.04 -20.98
C GLU A 331 -1.56 7.91 -20.09
N ALA A 332 -1.24 7.97 -18.80
CA ALA A 332 -1.98 8.76 -17.82
C ALA A 332 -1.32 10.12 -17.57
N GLY A 333 0.01 10.19 -17.55
CA GLY A 333 0.71 11.44 -17.33
C GLY A 333 2.21 11.28 -17.13
N HIS A 334 2.89 12.40 -16.94
CA HIS A 334 4.32 12.43 -16.69
C HIS A 334 4.66 11.99 -15.25
N ALA A 335 5.57 11.02 -15.11
CA ALA A 335 6.05 10.53 -13.82
C ALA A 335 7.36 11.21 -13.36
N GLY A 336 7.91 12.07 -14.22
CA GLY A 336 9.10 12.86 -13.92
C GLY A 336 10.41 12.08 -14.01
N ARG A 337 11.39 12.47 -13.19
CA ARG A 337 12.73 11.86 -13.16
C ARG A 337 12.80 10.66 -12.23
N ARG A 338 13.92 9.91 -12.30
CA ARG A 338 14.29 8.92 -11.28
C ARG A 338 14.35 9.53 -9.88
N LEU A 339 14.09 8.75 -8.86
CA LEU A 339 14.07 9.21 -7.48
C LEU A 339 15.46 9.54 -6.94
N TYR A 340 16.45 8.67 -7.21
CA TYR A 340 17.83 8.89 -6.80
C TYR A 340 18.83 8.27 -7.81
N PRO A 341 20.10 8.74 -7.81
CA PRO A 341 21.11 8.25 -8.73
C PRO A 341 21.39 6.76 -8.57
N GLY A 342 21.59 6.06 -9.70
CA GLY A 342 21.96 4.64 -9.73
C GLY A 342 20.78 3.70 -9.96
N GLU A 343 19.53 4.15 -9.73
CA GLU A 343 18.31 3.41 -10.02
C GLU A 343 17.45 4.23 -10.99
N ASP A 344 17.67 4.00 -12.29
CA ASP A 344 17.09 4.82 -13.35
C ASP A 344 15.56 4.70 -13.46
N ASP A 345 15.00 3.58 -13.02
CA ASP A 345 13.58 3.27 -13.15
C ASP A 345 12.73 3.68 -11.93
N TYR A 346 13.36 4.09 -10.83
CA TYR A 346 12.67 4.45 -9.60
C TYR A 346 12.01 5.83 -9.73
N THR A 347 10.69 5.88 -9.53
CA THR A 347 9.86 7.11 -9.58
C THR A 347 9.25 7.41 -8.20
N GLY A 348 8.36 8.39 -8.10
CA GLY A 348 7.58 8.64 -6.89
C GLY A 348 6.48 7.61 -6.64
N LEU A 349 6.18 6.74 -7.62
CA LEU A 349 5.10 5.78 -7.65
C LEU A 349 3.69 6.39 -7.73
N ALA A 350 2.69 5.50 -7.70
CA ALA A 350 1.29 5.85 -7.78
C ALA A 350 0.44 4.80 -7.06
N ALA A 351 -0.79 5.17 -6.71
CA ALA A 351 -1.82 4.28 -6.19
C ALA A 351 -3.13 4.46 -6.98
N ILE A 352 -3.90 3.40 -7.11
CA ILE A 352 -5.28 3.42 -7.60
C ILE A 352 -6.21 3.53 -6.39
N ASP A 353 -7.25 4.34 -6.49
CA ASP A 353 -8.26 4.41 -5.44
C ASP A 353 -9.07 3.10 -5.39
N PRO A 354 -9.07 2.35 -4.28
CA PRO A 354 -9.76 1.05 -4.19
C PRO A 354 -11.29 1.18 -4.19
N VAL A 355 -11.83 2.35 -3.82
CA VAL A 355 -13.27 2.64 -3.83
C VAL A 355 -13.72 3.14 -5.21
N ALA A 356 -12.86 3.87 -5.90
CA ALA A 356 -13.13 4.48 -7.19
C ALA A 356 -11.94 4.26 -8.16
N PRO A 357 -11.79 3.08 -8.80
CA PRO A 357 -10.60 2.76 -9.60
C PRO A 357 -10.35 3.64 -10.84
N ASN A 358 -11.26 4.55 -11.16
CA ASN A 358 -11.08 5.63 -12.13
C ASN A 358 -10.42 6.89 -11.53
N VAL A 359 -10.04 6.84 -10.25
CA VAL A 359 -9.23 7.84 -9.54
C VAL A 359 -7.87 7.23 -9.25
N ILE A 360 -6.81 8.01 -9.49
CA ILE A 360 -5.43 7.62 -9.21
C ILE A 360 -4.72 8.74 -8.46
N TYR A 361 -3.75 8.37 -7.63
CA TYR A 361 -2.86 9.27 -6.91
C TYR A 361 -1.44 9.04 -7.42
N ILE A 362 -0.79 10.08 -7.93
CA ILE A 362 0.57 9.97 -8.46
C ILE A 362 1.52 10.88 -7.70
N SER A 363 2.76 10.45 -7.58
CA SER A 363 3.87 11.27 -7.11
C SER A 363 4.80 11.58 -8.27
N THR A 364 4.99 12.86 -8.57
CA THR A 364 5.79 13.30 -9.71
C THR A 364 6.50 14.62 -9.40
N ASP A 365 7.67 14.83 -10.01
CA ASP A 365 8.40 16.12 -9.97
C ASP A 365 8.23 16.91 -11.29
N ALA A 366 7.19 16.54 -12.06
CA ALA A 366 6.80 17.22 -13.29
C ALA A 366 5.29 17.41 -13.33
N ASP A 367 4.82 18.47 -13.93
CA ASP A 367 3.40 18.65 -14.22
C ASP A 367 2.85 17.45 -15.00
N PRO A 368 1.80 16.78 -14.52
CA PRO A 368 1.32 15.52 -15.12
C PRO A 368 0.92 15.63 -16.58
N MET A 369 0.43 16.79 -17.01
CA MET A 369 -0.07 17.01 -18.38
C MET A 369 1.04 17.48 -19.34
N THR A 370 1.90 18.37 -18.87
CA THR A 370 2.85 19.07 -19.76
C THR A 370 4.29 18.60 -19.61
N GLY A 371 4.62 17.86 -18.56
CA GLY A 371 5.97 17.41 -18.22
C GLY A 371 6.91 18.54 -17.76
N LYS A 372 6.41 19.75 -17.54
CA LYS A 372 7.23 20.84 -17.03
C LYS A 372 7.70 20.56 -15.61
N PRO A 373 8.98 20.82 -15.29
CA PRO A 373 9.48 20.67 -13.93
C PRO A 373 8.66 21.43 -12.89
N LEU A 374 8.35 20.79 -11.77
CA LEU A 374 7.75 21.42 -10.60
C LEU A 374 8.87 22.04 -9.78
N MET A 375 8.92 23.38 -9.76
CA MET A 375 9.95 24.14 -9.05
C MET A 375 9.31 24.84 -7.86
N THR A 376 9.89 24.64 -6.67
CA THR A 376 9.44 25.31 -5.44
C THR A 376 10.07 26.69 -5.34
N GLU A 377 9.27 27.71 -5.05
CA GLU A 377 9.74 29.10 -4.93
C GLU A 377 10.64 29.30 -3.69
N ALA A 378 10.42 28.50 -2.64
CA ALA A 378 11.11 28.64 -1.36
C ALA A 378 12.61 28.35 -1.43
N ASP A 379 13.03 27.36 -2.22
CA ASP A 379 14.44 26.93 -2.34
C ASP A 379 14.97 26.88 -3.78
N GLY A 380 14.08 27.07 -4.77
CA GLY A 380 14.42 26.99 -6.18
C GLY A 380 14.74 25.57 -6.67
N LEU A 381 14.40 24.54 -5.91
CA LEU A 381 14.65 23.14 -6.25
C LEU A 381 13.39 22.47 -6.82
N ARG A 382 13.58 21.31 -7.37
CA ARG A 382 12.55 20.48 -7.97
C ARG A 382 12.19 19.36 -7.01
N HIS A 383 10.98 19.43 -6.45
CA HIS A 383 10.44 18.45 -5.52
C HIS A 383 9.30 17.64 -6.14
N ARG A 384 9.01 16.48 -5.54
CA ARG A 384 7.88 15.64 -5.92
C ARG A 384 6.64 16.08 -5.17
N GLU A 385 5.58 16.25 -5.93
CA GLU A 385 4.26 16.60 -5.42
C GLU A 385 3.27 15.47 -5.71
N LEU A 386 2.21 15.42 -4.92
CA LEU A 386 1.11 14.50 -5.13
C LEU A 386 0.01 15.15 -5.96
N PHE A 387 -0.51 14.40 -6.92
CA PHE A 387 -1.68 14.77 -7.71
C PHE A 387 -2.72 13.68 -7.65
N MET A 388 -3.98 14.09 -7.62
CA MET A 388 -5.12 13.22 -7.86
C MET A 388 -5.53 13.39 -9.33
N GLY A 389 -5.65 12.28 -10.05
CA GLY A 389 -6.19 12.21 -11.39
C GLY A 389 -7.53 11.52 -11.40
N ARG A 390 -8.51 12.04 -12.16
CA ARG A 390 -9.81 11.42 -12.35
C ARG A 390 -10.08 11.23 -13.85
N SER A 391 -10.47 10.02 -14.24
CA SER A 391 -10.84 9.69 -15.62
C SER A 391 -12.33 9.37 -15.71
N TYR A 392 -12.99 9.91 -16.74
CA TYR A 392 -14.40 9.64 -17.04
C TYR A 392 -14.58 8.82 -18.33
N ASP A 393 -13.51 8.45 -19.00
CA ASP A 393 -13.50 7.78 -20.30
C ASP A 393 -12.68 6.48 -20.32
N GLY A 394 -12.47 5.91 -19.11
CA GLY A 394 -11.78 4.64 -18.92
C GLY A 394 -10.26 4.72 -19.05
N GLY A 395 -9.67 5.85 -18.65
CA GLY A 395 -8.23 6.07 -18.59
C GLY A 395 -7.65 6.74 -19.83
N ARG A 396 -8.48 7.15 -20.82
CA ARG A 396 -7.99 7.82 -22.03
C ARG A 396 -7.56 9.25 -21.79
N SER A 397 -8.27 9.93 -20.88
CA SER A 397 -7.93 11.29 -20.47
C SER A 397 -8.11 11.45 -18.96
N TRP A 398 -7.43 12.44 -18.38
CA TRP A 398 -7.36 12.66 -16.95
C TRP A 398 -7.52 14.14 -16.61
N ASP A 399 -8.38 14.41 -15.63
CA ASP A 399 -8.47 15.70 -14.96
C ASP A 399 -7.58 15.64 -13.70
N TRP A 400 -6.59 16.54 -13.63
CA TRP A 400 -5.60 16.55 -12.56
C TRP A 400 -5.85 17.66 -11.56
N SER A 401 -5.72 17.33 -10.27
CA SER A 401 -5.76 18.26 -9.16
C SER A 401 -4.57 18.03 -8.23
N PRO A 402 -3.80 19.06 -7.86
CA PRO A 402 -2.71 18.91 -6.91
C PRO A 402 -3.27 18.62 -5.50
N LEU A 403 -2.62 17.72 -4.79
CA LEU A 403 -2.87 17.44 -3.37
C LEU A 403 -1.84 18.10 -2.47
N THR A 404 -0.62 18.29 -3.00
CA THR A 404 0.47 19.05 -2.39
C THR A 404 1.07 20.00 -3.42
N GLU A 405 1.58 21.15 -2.99
CA GLU A 405 2.16 22.17 -3.85
C GLU A 405 3.24 22.96 -3.09
N GLN A 406 4.26 23.41 -3.81
CA GLN A 406 5.33 24.27 -3.29
C GLN A 406 6.05 23.70 -2.07
N SER A 407 6.15 22.38 -2.01
CA SER A 407 6.80 21.66 -0.91
C SER A 407 8.31 21.78 -0.97
N ILE A 408 8.95 21.78 0.21
CA ILE A 408 10.42 21.74 0.35
C ILE A 408 10.94 20.31 0.59
N ASP A 409 10.02 19.35 0.72
CA ASP A 409 10.27 17.92 0.85
C ASP A 409 9.64 17.19 -0.31
N ASP A 410 10.16 16.01 -0.63
CA ASP A 410 9.51 15.11 -1.58
C ASP A 410 8.29 14.43 -0.93
N HIS A 411 7.18 14.34 -1.67
CA HIS A 411 6.02 13.53 -1.34
C HIS A 411 6.00 12.31 -2.28
N ILE A 412 6.25 11.10 -1.73
CA ILE A 412 6.44 9.91 -2.55
C ILE A 412 5.67 8.70 -2.02
N ARG A 413 5.56 7.69 -2.88
CA ARG A 413 5.00 6.36 -2.58
C ARG A 413 3.61 6.43 -1.96
N PRO A 414 2.64 7.08 -2.64
CA PRO A 414 1.26 7.03 -2.19
C PRO A 414 0.77 5.58 -2.14
N ILE A 415 0.00 5.26 -1.12
CA ILE A 415 -0.81 4.04 -1.01
C ILE A 415 -2.22 4.44 -0.61
N ALA A 416 -3.23 3.69 -1.07
CA ALA A 416 -4.62 4.00 -0.87
C ALA A 416 -5.36 2.78 -0.33
N VAL A 417 -6.07 2.94 0.80
CA VAL A 417 -6.84 1.86 1.42
C VAL A 417 -8.29 2.30 1.65
N ALA A 418 -9.23 1.41 1.38
CA ALA A 418 -10.65 1.69 1.55
C ALA A 418 -11.01 1.88 3.02
N TRP A 419 -11.87 2.87 3.31
CA TRP A 419 -12.57 3.04 4.59
C TRP A 419 -14.08 3.04 4.36
N GLY A 420 -14.68 1.86 4.30
CA GLY A 420 -16.06 1.64 3.87
C GLY A 420 -16.19 1.75 2.34
N GLU A 421 -17.40 2.06 1.88
CA GLU A 421 -17.74 2.05 0.44
C GLU A 421 -17.55 3.43 -0.23
N ASP A 422 -17.32 4.48 0.56
CA ASP A 422 -17.38 5.86 0.10
C ASP A 422 -16.19 6.73 0.53
N ARG A 423 -15.19 6.15 1.22
CA ARG A 423 -13.99 6.87 1.66
C ARG A 423 -12.73 6.07 1.41
N THR A 424 -11.68 6.79 1.10
CA THR A 424 -10.32 6.27 0.95
C THR A 424 -9.39 6.98 1.93
N ILE A 425 -8.49 6.22 2.54
CA ILE A 425 -7.35 6.77 3.27
C ILE A 425 -6.16 6.76 2.32
N LEU A 426 -5.74 7.94 1.91
CA LEU A 426 -4.51 8.14 1.16
C LEU A 426 -3.36 8.36 2.15
N LEU A 427 -2.32 7.54 2.05
CA LEU A 427 -1.09 7.65 2.83
C LEU A 427 0.10 7.88 1.90
N TRP A 428 1.12 8.59 2.38
CA TRP A 428 2.36 8.80 1.61
C TRP A 428 3.55 9.10 2.52
N LEU A 429 4.75 9.03 1.95
CA LEU A 429 5.99 9.38 2.60
C LEU A 429 6.36 10.82 2.24
N GLN A 430 6.58 11.67 3.25
CA GLN A 430 7.07 13.04 3.10
C GLN A 430 8.49 13.15 3.67
N GLY A 431 9.44 13.59 2.86
CA GLY A 431 10.82 13.77 3.31
C GLY A 431 11.83 13.54 2.20
N SER A 432 12.93 12.85 2.50
CA SER A 432 14.03 12.63 1.56
C SER A 432 14.48 11.17 1.47
N MET A 433 14.95 10.76 0.29
CA MET A 433 15.46 9.42 0.03
C MET A 433 16.77 9.46 -0.75
N LYS A 434 17.80 8.84 -0.20
CA LYS A 434 19.09 8.60 -0.88
C LYS A 434 19.23 7.14 -1.34
N SER A 435 18.62 6.21 -0.60
CA SER A 435 18.54 4.78 -0.94
C SER A 435 17.45 4.11 -0.06
N TYR A 436 17.17 2.84 -0.33
CA TYR A 436 16.24 2.03 0.48
C TYR A 436 16.74 1.75 1.91
N THR A 437 17.98 2.10 2.24
CA THR A 437 18.58 2.01 3.58
C THR A 437 19.00 3.37 4.15
N ASP A 438 18.85 4.45 3.39
CA ASP A 438 19.16 5.82 3.80
C ASP A 438 18.05 6.76 3.34
N TYR A 439 17.09 6.96 4.22
CA TYR A 439 15.91 7.82 4.02
C TYR A 439 15.49 8.46 5.34
N GLU A 440 14.77 9.57 5.24
CA GLU A 440 14.19 10.31 6.36
C GLU A 440 12.78 10.70 5.95
N PHE A 441 11.75 10.01 6.49
CA PHE A 441 10.36 10.24 6.14
C PHE A 441 9.46 10.37 7.35
N GLN A 442 8.47 11.23 7.21
CA GLN A 442 7.22 11.22 7.96
C GLN A 442 6.17 10.45 7.14
N ILE A 443 5.29 9.74 7.82
CA ILE A 443 4.11 9.13 7.20
C ILE A 443 2.93 10.07 7.36
N GLN A 444 2.46 10.61 6.26
CA GLN A 444 1.30 11.48 6.18
C GLN A 444 0.07 10.72 5.74
N GLY A 445 -1.11 11.19 6.14
CA GLY A 445 -2.37 10.62 5.74
C GLY A 445 -3.43 11.68 5.46
N ARG A 446 -4.35 11.37 4.54
CA ARG A 446 -5.52 12.19 4.22
C ARG A 446 -6.75 11.31 3.98
N ILE A 447 -7.89 11.76 4.51
CA ILE A 447 -9.19 11.15 4.24
C ILE A 447 -9.75 11.77 2.95
N ILE A 448 -10.08 10.94 1.98
CA ILE A 448 -10.78 11.31 0.76
C ILE A 448 -12.22 10.81 0.90
N ASP A 449 -13.20 11.71 0.83
CA ASP A 449 -14.63 11.38 0.94
C ASP A 449 -15.30 11.58 -0.43
N HIS A 450 -15.59 10.46 -1.10
CA HIS A 450 -16.14 10.45 -2.46
C HIS A 450 -17.59 10.97 -2.55
N ARG A 451 -18.26 11.18 -1.41
CA ARG A 451 -19.61 11.81 -1.38
C ARG A 451 -19.56 13.32 -1.55
N LEU A 452 -18.39 13.93 -1.33
CA LEU A 452 -18.18 15.38 -1.38
C LEU A 452 -17.61 15.85 -2.71
N GLU A 453 -17.21 14.91 -3.58
CA GLU A 453 -16.67 15.12 -4.91
C GLU A 453 -17.74 14.78 -6.00
#